data_c68d8e6a77f75dfa413d0854b489c51c
#
_entry.id   c68d8e6a77f75dfa413d0854b489c51c
#
_cell.length_a   1.000
_cell.length_b   1.000
_cell.length_c   1.000
_cell.angle_alpha   90.00
_cell.angle_beta   90.00
_cell.angle_gamma   90.00
#
_symmetry.space_group_name_H-M   'P 1'
#
loop_
_entity.id
_entity.type
_entity.pdbx_description
1 polymer ?
#
loop_
_entity_poly.entity_id
_entity_poly.type
_entity_poly.pdbx_seq_one_letter_code
_entity_poly.pdbx_strand_id
1 'polypeptide(L)'
;MNKFTSTWAVVVSVIILLGLKVYNPLPLQTLQLKTFDLYQKFGNNYKSKSLVLVDISDDSLGVYGQWPWKRDQLGRAIIKAYQNGAALVFLNVVFVHKDRLGGDEMFLKMISKYPVILTETKDAKNLISIKRKVLGVGDVLVPVDVDGTIRKLPLENSVPETILKIIKFKIPKQDDIWIDFRHQIPRIDHADLDWSAVKGKIVFIGATFKGSTFVLTPNGLKNPHDIM
;
A
#
# COMPACT_ATOMS: atom_id res chain seq x y z
N MET A 1 7.82 -10.07 -57.88
CA MET A 1 8.18 -9.39 -56.58
C MET A 1 9.39 -10.11 -55.99
N ASN A 2 10.54 -9.43 -55.99
CA ASN A 2 11.81 -10.07 -55.68
C ASN A 2 11.86 -10.48 -54.18
N LYS A 3 12.14 -11.78 -53.90
CA LYS A 3 12.31 -12.30 -52.54
C LYS A 3 13.33 -11.49 -51.75
N PHE A 4 14.29 -10.85 -52.40
CA PHE A 4 15.35 -10.03 -51.79
C PHE A 4 14.81 -8.72 -51.20
N THR A 5 13.85 -8.04 -51.89
CA THR A 5 13.21 -6.83 -51.34
C THR A 5 12.33 -7.12 -50.12
N SER A 6 11.72 -8.33 -50.09
CA SER A 6 10.92 -8.79 -48.94
C SER A 6 11.79 -8.99 -47.70
N THR A 7 12.98 -9.57 -47.83
CA THR A 7 13.91 -9.83 -46.71
C THR A 7 14.44 -8.53 -46.11
N TRP A 8 14.87 -7.59 -46.94
CA TRP A 8 15.33 -6.27 -46.46
C TRP A 8 14.21 -5.48 -45.79
N ALA A 9 12.98 -5.52 -46.32
CA ALA A 9 11.83 -4.89 -45.72
C ALA A 9 11.56 -5.45 -44.32
N VAL A 10 11.70 -6.74 -44.12
CA VAL A 10 11.58 -7.37 -42.77
C VAL A 10 12.67 -6.88 -41.83
N VAL A 11 13.93 -6.88 -42.28
CA VAL A 11 15.08 -6.42 -41.47
C VAL A 11 14.90 -4.96 -41.04
N VAL A 12 14.56 -4.08 -41.98
CA VAL A 12 14.29 -2.66 -41.71
C VAL A 12 13.15 -2.49 -40.71
N SER A 13 12.04 -3.24 -40.91
CA SER A 13 10.91 -3.19 -39.98
C SER A 13 11.28 -3.63 -38.55
N VAL A 14 12.09 -4.68 -38.42
CA VAL A 14 12.60 -5.13 -37.09
C VAL A 14 13.48 -4.05 -36.45
N ILE A 15 14.37 -3.42 -37.21
CA ILE A 15 15.23 -2.32 -36.70
C ILE A 15 14.37 -1.14 -36.23
N ILE A 16 13.34 -0.75 -37.02
CA ILE A 16 12.42 0.32 -36.63
C ILE A 16 11.68 -0.05 -35.35
N LEU A 17 11.15 -1.27 -35.23
CA LEU A 17 10.46 -1.74 -34.03
C LEU A 17 11.37 -1.78 -32.80
N LEU A 18 12.63 -2.21 -32.96
CA LEU A 18 13.62 -2.16 -31.90
C LEU A 18 13.95 -0.72 -31.50
N GLY A 19 14.11 0.17 -32.48
CA GLY A 19 14.33 1.60 -32.23
C GLY A 19 13.15 2.23 -31.47
N LEU A 20 11.91 1.93 -31.88
CA LEU A 20 10.72 2.39 -31.18
C LEU A 20 10.63 1.84 -29.75
N LYS A 21 11.01 0.57 -29.55
CA LYS A 21 11.04 -0.04 -28.20
C LYS A 21 12.09 0.62 -27.30
N VAL A 22 13.28 0.93 -27.80
CA VAL A 22 14.37 1.58 -27.05
C VAL A 22 14.04 3.05 -26.75
N TYR A 23 13.57 3.79 -27.77
CA TYR A 23 13.20 5.19 -27.62
C TYR A 23 11.93 5.38 -26.77
N ASN A 24 11.03 4.38 -26.78
CA ASN A 24 9.79 4.32 -25.99
C ASN A 24 9.00 5.65 -26.02
N PRO A 25 8.52 6.12 -27.17
CA PRO A 25 7.82 7.39 -27.29
C PRO A 25 6.50 7.39 -26.48
N LEU A 26 6.06 8.58 -26.03
CA LEU A 26 4.85 8.75 -25.19
C LEU A 26 3.61 7.98 -25.68
N PRO A 27 3.25 7.96 -27.01
CA PRO A 27 2.12 7.17 -27.48
C PRO A 27 2.26 5.68 -27.20
N LEU A 28 3.48 5.14 -27.33
CA LEU A 28 3.75 3.73 -27.07
C LEU A 28 3.67 3.43 -25.57
N GLN A 29 4.20 4.32 -24.73
CA GLN A 29 4.05 4.21 -23.26
C GLN A 29 2.57 4.21 -22.86
N THR A 30 1.79 5.15 -23.39
CA THR A 30 0.35 5.23 -23.13
C THR A 30 -0.37 3.95 -23.53
N LEU A 31 -0.04 3.38 -24.70
CA LEU A 31 -0.63 2.12 -25.17
C LEU A 31 -0.28 0.96 -24.22
N GLN A 32 0.97 0.87 -23.76
CA GLN A 32 1.41 -0.14 -22.79
C GLN A 32 0.62 -0.02 -21.48
N LEU A 33 0.48 1.21 -20.95
CA LEU A 33 -0.26 1.47 -19.71
C LEU A 33 -1.74 1.11 -19.87
N LYS A 34 -2.38 1.49 -20.98
CA LYS A 34 -3.78 1.13 -21.25
C LYS A 34 -3.98 -0.37 -21.45
N THR A 35 -3.01 -1.06 -22.04
CA THR A 35 -3.04 -2.53 -22.17
C THR A 35 -2.97 -3.19 -20.79
N PHE A 36 -2.12 -2.67 -19.90
CA PHE A 36 -2.06 -3.13 -18.52
C PHE A 36 -3.40 -2.91 -17.80
N ASP A 37 -4.00 -1.72 -17.90
CA ASP A 37 -5.30 -1.41 -17.30
C ASP A 37 -6.40 -2.35 -17.79
N LEU A 38 -6.41 -2.64 -19.09
CA LEU A 38 -7.36 -3.56 -19.69
C LEU A 38 -7.20 -4.98 -19.09
N TYR A 39 -5.96 -5.45 -18.99
CA TYR A 39 -5.66 -6.75 -18.38
C TYR A 39 -6.12 -6.82 -16.92
N GLN A 40 -5.95 -5.75 -16.14
CA GLN A 40 -6.41 -5.68 -14.75
C GLN A 40 -7.94 -5.77 -14.63
N LYS A 41 -8.68 -5.22 -15.61
CA LYS A 41 -10.15 -5.23 -15.60
C LYS A 41 -10.75 -6.59 -15.95
N PHE A 42 -10.12 -7.32 -16.88
CA PHE A 42 -10.65 -8.59 -17.38
C PHE A 42 -10.10 -9.83 -16.68
N GLY A 43 -9.14 -9.68 -15.78
CA GLY A 43 -8.60 -10.80 -15.01
C GLY A 43 -9.53 -11.25 -13.88
N ASN A 44 -9.36 -12.50 -13.43
CA ASN A 44 -10.09 -13.02 -12.27
C ASN A 44 -9.66 -12.28 -10.99
N ASN A 45 -10.61 -12.00 -10.12
CA ASN A 45 -10.35 -11.44 -8.81
C ASN A 45 -9.94 -12.54 -7.81
N TYR A 46 -8.95 -12.23 -6.99
CA TYR A 46 -8.43 -13.13 -5.96
C TYR A 46 -8.67 -12.50 -4.58
N LYS A 47 -9.10 -13.30 -3.61
CA LYS A 47 -9.17 -12.85 -2.20
C LYS A 47 -7.83 -13.10 -1.51
N SER A 48 -7.30 -12.08 -0.85
CA SER A 48 -6.11 -12.23 -0.03
C SER A 48 -6.39 -13.14 1.16
N LYS A 49 -5.50 -14.11 1.38
CA LYS A 49 -5.54 -15.00 2.55
C LYS A 49 -4.64 -14.52 3.69
N SER A 50 -3.67 -13.66 3.38
CA SER A 50 -2.62 -13.24 4.30
C SER A 50 -2.78 -11.82 4.84
N LEU A 51 -3.66 -11.02 4.22
CA LEU A 51 -3.87 -9.61 4.56
C LEU A 51 -5.32 -9.37 4.96
N VAL A 52 -5.52 -8.38 5.85
CA VAL A 52 -6.83 -7.81 6.16
C VAL A 52 -6.67 -6.31 6.41
N LEU A 53 -7.62 -5.53 5.94
CA LEU A 53 -7.71 -4.09 6.20
C LEU A 53 -8.65 -3.85 7.37
N VAL A 54 -8.23 -3.01 8.30
CA VAL A 54 -9.07 -2.46 9.36
C VAL A 54 -9.26 -0.98 9.08
N ASP A 55 -10.46 -0.64 8.68
CA ASP A 55 -10.82 0.70 8.26
C ASP A 55 -11.20 1.57 9.44
N ILE A 56 -10.59 2.75 9.52
CA ILE A 56 -11.11 3.86 10.32
C ILE A 56 -12.06 4.63 9.40
N SER A 57 -13.31 4.23 9.39
CA SER A 57 -14.36 4.74 8.51
C SER A 57 -15.18 5.85 9.17
N ASP A 58 -16.20 6.35 8.46
CA ASP A 58 -17.18 7.30 9.03
C ASP A 58 -17.95 6.65 10.21
N ASP A 59 -18.22 5.34 10.17
CA ASP A 59 -18.87 4.62 11.28
C ASP A 59 -17.96 4.60 12.52
N SER A 60 -16.66 4.34 12.31
CA SER A 60 -15.67 4.47 13.38
C SER A 60 -15.63 5.86 13.99
N LEU A 61 -15.74 6.91 13.16
CA LEU A 61 -15.80 8.31 13.66
C LEU A 61 -17.08 8.57 14.45
N GLY A 62 -18.20 7.97 14.05
CA GLY A 62 -19.45 8.03 14.79
C GLY A 62 -19.36 7.45 16.20
N VAL A 63 -18.59 6.36 16.38
CA VAL A 63 -18.42 5.67 17.67
C VAL A 63 -17.36 6.33 18.54
N TYR A 64 -16.20 6.67 17.96
CA TYR A 64 -15.01 7.09 18.72
C TYR A 64 -14.73 8.60 18.66
N GLY A 65 -15.54 9.36 17.94
CA GLY A 65 -15.37 10.79 17.74
C GLY A 65 -14.47 11.13 16.55
N GLN A 66 -14.33 12.45 16.31
CA GLN A 66 -13.62 12.98 15.15
C GLN A 66 -12.12 12.69 15.16
N TRP A 67 -11.58 12.44 13.96
CA TRP A 67 -10.14 12.33 13.72
C TRP A 67 -9.43 13.70 13.82
N PRO A 68 -8.18 13.77 14.29
CA PRO A 68 -7.32 12.65 14.75
C PRO A 68 -7.63 12.22 16.20
N TRP A 69 -7.67 10.90 16.39
CA TRP A 69 -7.89 10.33 17.72
C TRP A 69 -6.68 10.47 18.63
N LYS A 70 -6.94 10.37 19.93
CA LYS A 70 -5.91 10.21 20.93
C LYS A 70 -5.07 8.96 20.65
N ARG A 71 -3.74 9.03 20.83
CA ARG A 71 -2.83 7.92 20.46
C ARG A 71 -3.09 6.63 21.21
N ASP A 72 -3.52 6.71 22.47
CA ASP A 72 -3.88 5.50 23.21
C ASP A 72 -5.07 4.75 22.58
N GLN A 73 -5.98 5.44 21.89
CA GLN A 73 -7.05 4.80 21.12
C GLN A 73 -6.48 3.99 19.94
N LEU A 74 -5.50 4.52 19.22
CA LEU A 74 -4.81 3.78 18.17
C LEU A 74 -4.02 2.60 18.74
N GLY A 75 -3.40 2.77 19.90
CA GLY A 75 -2.74 1.69 20.63
C GLY A 75 -3.70 0.56 20.99
N ARG A 76 -4.94 0.88 21.40
CA ARG A 76 -5.97 -0.14 21.67
C ARG A 76 -6.36 -0.93 20.41
N ALA A 77 -6.41 -0.30 19.24
CA ALA A 77 -6.64 -1.00 17.98
C ALA A 77 -5.54 -2.03 17.70
N ILE A 78 -4.27 -1.67 17.92
CA ILE A 78 -3.15 -2.61 17.80
C ILE A 78 -3.31 -3.78 18.78
N ILE A 79 -3.62 -3.51 20.05
CA ILE A 79 -3.84 -4.56 21.07
C ILE A 79 -4.99 -5.47 20.64
N LYS A 80 -6.13 -4.90 20.21
CA LYS A 80 -7.31 -5.65 19.75
C LYS A 80 -6.96 -6.58 18.59
N ALA A 81 -6.15 -6.12 17.61
CA ALA A 81 -5.67 -6.97 16.53
C ALA A 81 -4.87 -8.17 17.06
N TYR A 82 -3.91 -7.96 17.95
CA TYR A 82 -3.11 -9.04 18.53
C TYR A 82 -3.91 -9.99 19.42
N GLN A 83 -4.86 -9.48 20.20
CA GLN A 83 -5.75 -10.31 21.02
C GLN A 83 -6.64 -11.23 20.15
N ASN A 84 -6.96 -10.80 18.93
CA ASN A 84 -7.67 -11.60 17.93
C ASN A 84 -6.74 -12.43 17.03
N GLY A 85 -5.45 -12.51 17.37
CA GLY A 85 -4.50 -13.40 16.72
C GLY A 85 -3.83 -12.85 15.45
N ALA A 86 -3.75 -11.53 15.28
CA ALA A 86 -2.98 -10.93 14.18
C ALA A 86 -1.52 -11.40 14.23
N ALA A 87 -0.94 -11.70 13.06
CA ALA A 87 0.47 -12.08 12.94
C ALA A 87 1.40 -10.86 12.97
N LEU A 88 0.97 -9.75 12.37
CA LEU A 88 1.71 -8.49 12.30
C LEU A 88 0.73 -7.34 12.10
N VAL A 89 1.02 -6.18 12.66
CA VAL A 89 0.19 -4.98 12.50
C VAL A 89 1.00 -3.88 11.83
N PHE A 90 0.43 -3.30 10.78
CA PHE A 90 0.87 -2.05 10.18
C PHE A 90 -0.17 -0.97 10.46
N LEU A 91 0.26 0.15 11.01
CA LEU A 91 -0.59 1.31 11.27
C LEU A 91 -0.20 2.46 10.32
N ASN A 92 -1.09 2.81 9.41
CA ASN A 92 -0.87 3.86 8.42
C ASN A 92 -1.12 5.26 9.00
N VAL A 93 -0.29 5.64 9.96
CA VAL A 93 -0.31 6.96 10.62
C VAL A 93 1.12 7.41 10.89
N VAL A 94 1.42 8.69 10.62
CA VAL A 94 2.70 9.32 10.97
C VAL A 94 2.52 10.18 12.21
N PHE A 95 3.40 10.03 13.17
CA PHE A 95 3.38 10.76 14.46
C PHE A 95 4.50 11.82 14.52
N VAL A 96 4.31 12.92 13.82
CA VAL A 96 5.31 13.99 13.67
C VAL A 96 5.52 14.77 14.98
N HIS A 97 4.42 15.06 15.70
CA HIS A 97 4.44 15.86 16.93
C HIS A 97 3.92 15.07 18.12
N LYS A 98 4.10 15.59 19.34
CA LYS A 98 3.46 15.03 20.54
C LYS A 98 1.94 15.04 20.43
N ASP A 99 1.29 14.08 21.08
CA ASP A 99 -0.15 14.00 21.11
C ASP A 99 -0.74 15.18 21.90
N ARG A 100 -1.53 16.01 21.23
CA ARG A 100 -2.23 17.13 21.87
C ARG A 100 -3.23 16.69 22.95
N LEU A 101 -3.70 15.44 22.87
CA LEU A 101 -4.66 14.83 23.78
C LEU A 101 -3.99 14.00 24.89
N GLY A 102 -2.65 13.97 24.94
CA GLY A 102 -1.88 13.35 26.04
C GLY A 102 -1.82 11.82 26.00
N GLY A 103 -1.98 11.17 24.84
CA GLY A 103 -1.96 9.71 24.68
C GLY A 103 -0.57 9.08 24.54
N ASP A 104 0.51 9.86 24.42
CA ASP A 104 1.85 9.39 24.07
C ASP A 104 2.40 8.30 25.01
N GLU A 105 2.35 8.53 26.31
CA GLU A 105 2.96 7.62 27.29
C GLU A 105 2.31 6.23 27.23
N MET A 106 0.98 6.21 27.18
CA MET A 106 0.23 4.95 27.09
C MET A 106 0.49 4.26 25.75
N PHE A 107 0.50 5.01 24.64
CA PHE A 107 0.81 4.49 23.31
C PHE A 107 2.20 3.85 23.26
N LEU A 108 3.23 4.53 23.82
CA LEU A 108 4.59 3.98 23.89
C LEU A 108 4.66 2.68 24.70
N LYS A 109 3.91 2.54 25.80
CA LYS A 109 3.79 1.29 26.55
C LYS A 109 3.18 0.18 25.71
N MET A 110 2.12 0.50 24.93
CA MET A 110 1.42 -0.47 24.09
C MET A 110 2.31 -0.98 22.95
N ILE A 111 2.93 -0.09 22.16
CA ILE A 111 3.79 -0.48 21.04
C ILE A 111 5.11 -1.13 21.47
N SER A 112 5.54 -0.93 22.71
CA SER A 112 6.70 -1.65 23.27
C SER A 112 6.38 -3.12 23.53
N LYS A 113 5.11 -3.46 23.74
CA LYS A 113 4.64 -4.82 24.03
C LYS A 113 4.07 -5.51 22.79
N TYR A 114 3.44 -4.75 21.92
CA TYR A 114 2.78 -5.25 20.72
C TYR A 114 3.48 -4.65 19.47
N PRO A 115 4.30 -5.46 18.77
CA PRO A 115 5.09 -4.97 17.64
C PRO A 115 4.22 -4.36 16.55
N VAL A 116 4.61 -3.19 16.05
CA VAL A 116 3.89 -2.47 15.01
C VAL A 116 4.87 -1.89 13.99
N ILE A 117 4.46 -1.87 12.73
CA ILE A 117 5.13 -1.13 11.67
C ILE A 117 4.36 0.18 11.47
N LEU A 118 5.05 1.29 11.28
CA LEU A 118 4.45 2.59 10.99
C LEU A 118 4.81 3.08 9.60
N THR A 119 3.97 3.95 9.06
CA THR A 119 4.35 4.73 7.89
C THR A 119 5.28 5.88 8.26
N GLU A 120 6.18 6.21 7.35
CA GLU A 120 7.06 7.38 7.42
C GLU A 120 7.36 7.83 6.00
N THR A 121 7.29 9.11 5.69
CA THR A 121 7.64 9.64 4.36
C THR A 121 8.90 10.49 4.42
N LYS A 122 9.41 10.94 3.28
CA LYS A 122 10.58 11.85 3.25
C LYS A 122 10.31 13.13 4.04
N ASP A 123 9.08 13.65 3.95
CA ASP A 123 8.69 14.95 4.51
C ASP A 123 8.03 14.86 5.89
N ALA A 124 7.56 13.67 6.29
CA ALA A 124 6.90 13.43 7.57
C ALA A 124 7.54 12.25 8.31
N LYS A 125 8.27 12.56 9.37
CA LYS A 125 9.01 11.59 10.20
C LYS A 125 8.34 11.38 11.55
N ASN A 126 8.32 10.14 12.00
CA ASN A 126 7.83 9.82 13.34
C ASN A 126 8.75 10.38 14.43
N LEU A 127 8.16 10.76 15.56
CA LEU A 127 8.92 11.10 16.76
C LEU A 127 9.94 10.01 17.09
N ILE A 128 11.16 10.41 17.45
CA ILE A 128 12.25 9.49 17.73
C ILE A 128 11.92 8.52 18.89
N SER A 129 11.13 8.97 19.86
CA SER A 129 10.64 8.14 20.98
C SER A 129 9.75 6.99 20.50
N ILE A 130 8.92 7.23 19.50
CA ILE A 130 8.04 6.24 18.89
C ILE A 130 8.85 5.35 17.96
N LYS A 131 9.68 5.95 17.09
CA LYS A 131 10.51 5.22 16.13
C LYS A 131 11.41 4.15 16.77
N ARG A 132 11.91 4.42 17.98
CA ARG A 132 12.72 3.46 18.75
C ARG A 132 11.94 2.28 19.33
N LYS A 133 10.61 2.33 19.33
CA LYS A 133 9.73 1.31 19.92
C LYS A 133 9.00 0.46 18.91
N VAL A 134 8.93 0.92 17.65
CA VAL A 134 8.26 0.18 16.59
C VAL A 134 9.19 -0.85 15.96
N LEU A 135 8.62 -1.86 15.34
CA LEU A 135 9.33 -2.95 14.69
C LEU A 135 10.03 -2.48 13.39
N GLY A 136 9.45 -1.48 12.73
CA GLY A 136 9.98 -0.87 11.52
C GLY A 136 9.15 0.31 11.06
N VAL A 137 9.68 1.02 10.08
CA VAL A 137 8.98 2.09 9.37
C VAL A 137 9.16 1.89 7.87
N GLY A 138 8.21 2.35 7.09
CA GLY A 138 8.31 2.30 5.63
C GLY A 138 7.54 3.44 4.97
N ASP A 139 7.94 3.77 3.74
CA ASP A 139 7.27 4.77 2.93
C ASP A 139 6.00 4.18 2.29
N VAL A 140 4.96 5.00 2.22
CA VAL A 140 3.68 4.68 1.58
C VAL A 140 3.45 5.51 0.32
N LEU A 141 4.41 6.34 -0.06
CA LEU A 141 4.30 7.15 -1.28
C LEU A 141 4.37 6.26 -2.50
N VAL A 142 3.40 6.41 -3.38
CA VAL A 142 3.29 5.66 -4.62
C VAL A 142 3.39 6.65 -5.78
N PRO A 143 4.33 6.45 -6.71
CA PRO A 143 4.45 7.31 -7.87
C PRO A 143 3.21 7.19 -8.76
N VAL A 144 2.82 8.29 -9.36
CA VAL A 144 1.78 8.32 -10.37
C VAL A 144 2.41 8.35 -11.76
N ASP A 145 1.82 7.62 -12.70
CA ASP A 145 2.21 7.67 -14.09
C ASP A 145 1.80 9.00 -14.76
N VAL A 146 2.22 9.22 -15.99
CA VAL A 146 1.95 10.45 -16.76
C VAL A 146 0.45 10.79 -16.92
N ASP A 147 -0.42 9.81 -16.75
CA ASP A 147 -1.88 9.97 -16.81
C ASP A 147 -2.54 10.08 -15.41
N GLY A 148 -1.74 10.28 -14.36
CA GLY A 148 -2.22 10.42 -12.98
C GLY A 148 -2.63 9.09 -12.32
N THR A 149 -2.45 7.95 -12.99
CA THR A 149 -2.83 6.63 -12.47
C THR A 149 -1.67 5.96 -11.77
N ILE A 150 -1.93 5.32 -10.64
CA ILE A 150 -0.94 4.49 -9.95
C ILE A 150 -0.97 3.07 -10.49
N ARG A 151 0.20 2.54 -10.89
CA ARG A 151 0.35 1.17 -11.39
C ARG A 151 1.53 0.43 -10.81
N LYS A 152 2.49 1.16 -10.25
CA LYS A 152 3.72 0.61 -9.70
C LYS A 152 3.92 1.04 -8.26
N LEU A 153 4.65 0.23 -7.53
CA LEU A 153 5.06 0.50 -6.17
C LEU A 153 6.59 0.45 -6.12
N PRO A 154 7.28 1.52 -5.70
CA PRO A 154 8.71 1.45 -5.41
C PRO A 154 8.91 0.53 -4.21
N LEU A 155 9.87 -0.39 -4.33
CA LEU A 155 10.11 -1.36 -3.27
C LEU A 155 11.05 -0.80 -2.21
N GLU A 156 12.05 -0.02 -2.61
CA GLU A 156 13.06 0.52 -1.71
C GLU A 156 12.45 1.42 -0.61
N ASN A 157 12.79 1.14 0.64
CA ASN A 157 12.31 1.86 1.83
C ASN A 157 10.79 1.88 2.01
N SER A 158 10.06 1.08 1.25
CA SER A 158 8.59 1.00 1.33
C SER A 158 8.10 0.16 2.51
N VAL A 159 6.82 0.32 2.85
CA VAL A 159 6.15 -0.54 3.84
C VAL A 159 6.18 -2.01 3.42
N PRO A 160 5.86 -2.39 2.15
CA PRO A 160 6.00 -3.78 1.70
C PRO A 160 7.41 -4.34 1.87
N GLU A 161 8.46 -3.59 1.53
CA GLU A 161 9.84 -4.05 1.74
C GLU A 161 10.12 -4.30 3.23
N THR A 162 9.69 -3.38 4.08
CA THR A 162 9.85 -3.51 5.54
C THR A 162 9.14 -4.76 6.07
N ILE A 163 7.91 -5.02 5.61
CA ILE A 163 7.16 -6.23 5.98
C ILE A 163 7.91 -7.47 5.51
N LEU A 164 8.34 -7.53 4.25
CA LEU A 164 9.06 -8.68 3.68
C LEU A 164 10.36 -8.98 4.45
N LYS A 165 11.10 -7.94 4.86
CA LYS A 165 12.30 -8.09 5.71
C LYS A 165 11.96 -8.73 7.06
N ILE A 166 10.89 -8.27 7.70
CA ILE A 166 10.46 -8.74 9.03
C ILE A 166 10.00 -10.20 8.98
N ILE A 167 9.21 -10.57 7.99
CA ILE A 167 8.74 -11.96 7.82
C ILE A 167 9.79 -12.86 7.15
N LYS A 168 11.00 -12.33 6.88
CA LYS A 168 12.13 -13.04 6.23
C LYS A 168 11.77 -13.64 4.86
N PHE A 169 10.92 -12.94 4.12
CA PHE A 169 10.56 -13.34 2.77
C PHE A 169 11.56 -12.78 1.75
N LYS A 170 11.75 -13.50 0.64
CA LYS A 170 12.66 -13.06 -0.41
C LYS A 170 12.19 -11.79 -1.08
N ILE A 171 13.00 -10.73 -0.99
CA ILE A 171 12.71 -9.44 -1.63
C ILE A 171 13.01 -9.55 -3.13
N PRO A 172 12.10 -9.13 -4.03
CA PRO A 172 12.39 -9.05 -5.45
C PRO A 172 13.58 -8.12 -5.73
N LYS A 173 14.39 -8.46 -6.74
CA LYS A 173 15.53 -7.64 -7.18
C LYS A 173 15.14 -6.54 -8.17
N GLN A 174 13.98 -5.98 -8.01
CA GLN A 174 13.42 -4.93 -8.89
C GLN A 174 13.23 -3.66 -8.08
N ASP A 175 13.50 -2.52 -8.67
CA ASP A 175 13.32 -1.22 -8.01
C ASP A 175 11.83 -0.92 -7.83
N ASP A 176 11.02 -1.23 -8.86
CA ASP A 176 9.56 -1.08 -8.86
C ASP A 176 8.87 -2.39 -9.16
N ILE A 177 7.74 -2.62 -8.52
CA ILE A 177 6.84 -3.75 -8.81
C ILE A 177 5.51 -3.24 -9.36
N TRP A 178 4.98 -3.96 -10.36
CA TRP A 178 3.63 -3.72 -10.87
C TRP A 178 2.61 -4.23 -9.87
N ILE A 179 1.62 -3.39 -9.56
CA ILE A 179 0.56 -3.72 -8.59
C ILE A 179 -0.50 -4.55 -9.30
N ASP A 180 -0.85 -5.71 -8.74
CA ASP A 180 -1.99 -6.50 -9.20
C ASP A 180 -3.28 -6.06 -8.49
N PHE A 181 -4.07 -5.21 -9.14
CA PHE A 181 -5.31 -4.65 -8.61
C PHE A 181 -6.49 -5.64 -8.58
N ARG A 182 -6.30 -6.89 -9.03
CA ARG A 182 -7.31 -7.95 -8.97
C ARG A 182 -7.40 -8.60 -7.59
N HIS A 183 -6.41 -8.37 -6.73
CA HIS A 183 -6.45 -8.82 -5.36
C HIS A 183 -7.48 -8.02 -4.56
N GLN A 184 -8.43 -8.73 -3.96
CA GLN A 184 -9.39 -8.18 -3.01
C GLN A 184 -8.91 -8.50 -1.60
N ILE A 185 -8.68 -7.47 -0.79
CA ILE A 185 -8.26 -7.63 0.59
C ILE A 185 -9.52 -7.58 1.45
N PRO A 186 -9.78 -8.60 2.32
CA PRO A 186 -10.88 -8.55 3.27
C PRO A 186 -10.81 -7.32 4.15
N ARG A 187 -11.95 -6.73 4.47
CA ARG A 187 -12.06 -5.49 5.25
C ARG A 187 -12.97 -5.71 6.44
N ILE A 188 -12.63 -5.07 7.54
CA ILE A 188 -13.47 -4.91 8.73
C ILE A 188 -13.42 -3.45 9.17
N ASP A 189 -14.45 -2.96 9.80
CA ASP A 189 -14.45 -1.63 10.40
C ASP A 189 -13.77 -1.65 11.76
N HIS A 190 -13.09 -0.58 12.13
CA HIS A 190 -12.48 -0.45 13.46
C HIS A 190 -13.54 -0.52 14.57
N ALA A 191 -14.77 -0.06 14.31
CA ALA A 191 -15.88 -0.10 15.23
C ALA A 191 -16.50 -1.50 15.37
N ASP A 192 -16.23 -2.45 14.46
CA ASP A 192 -16.74 -3.79 14.53
C ASP A 192 -16.39 -4.50 15.85
N LEU A 193 -17.33 -5.26 16.39
CA LEU A 193 -17.10 -6.06 17.59
C LEU A 193 -16.28 -7.33 17.26
N ASP A 194 -16.53 -7.93 16.11
CA ASP A 194 -15.85 -9.15 15.66
C ASP A 194 -14.63 -8.85 14.78
N TRP A 195 -13.48 -9.18 15.30
CA TRP A 195 -12.20 -9.11 14.61
C TRP A 195 -11.60 -10.49 14.30
N SER A 196 -12.39 -11.54 14.27
CA SER A 196 -11.93 -12.91 13.99
C SER A 196 -11.22 -13.03 12.63
N ALA A 197 -11.57 -12.16 11.67
CA ALA A 197 -10.96 -12.11 10.34
C ALA A 197 -9.46 -11.81 10.36
N VAL A 198 -8.90 -11.22 11.43
CA VAL A 198 -7.46 -10.86 11.53
C VAL A 198 -6.57 -12.04 11.92
N LYS A 199 -7.14 -13.17 12.36
CA LYS A 199 -6.38 -14.31 12.88
C LYS A 199 -5.36 -14.85 11.87
N GLY A 200 -4.09 -14.85 12.27
CA GLY A 200 -2.97 -15.32 11.45
C GLY A 200 -2.60 -14.42 10.27
N LYS A 201 -3.15 -13.21 10.20
CA LYS A 201 -2.92 -12.31 9.06
C LYS A 201 -2.10 -11.09 9.43
N ILE A 202 -1.54 -10.45 8.41
CA ILE A 202 -0.97 -9.12 8.50
C ILE A 202 -2.13 -8.13 8.42
N VAL A 203 -2.26 -7.29 9.44
CA VAL A 203 -3.36 -6.34 9.61
C VAL A 203 -2.89 -4.95 9.25
N PHE A 204 -3.56 -4.33 8.30
CA PHE A 204 -3.35 -2.93 7.92
C PHE A 204 -4.45 -2.08 8.54
N ILE A 205 -4.08 -1.11 9.39
CA ILE A 205 -5.01 -0.18 10.02
C ILE A 205 -4.81 1.20 9.40
N GLY A 206 -5.86 1.79 8.83
CA GLY A 206 -5.77 3.10 8.19
C GLY A 206 -7.10 3.81 8.01
N ALA A 207 -7.02 5.11 7.73
CA ALA A 207 -8.17 5.99 7.56
C ALA A 207 -8.81 5.81 6.18
N THR A 208 -10.13 5.57 6.16
CA THR A 208 -10.95 5.44 4.94
C THR A 208 -12.20 6.30 4.97
N PHE A 209 -12.37 7.15 5.99
CA PHE A 209 -13.49 8.06 6.11
C PHE A 209 -13.51 9.14 5.00
N LYS A 210 -14.65 9.78 4.80
CA LYS A 210 -14.80 10.91 3.86
C LYS A 210 -13.83 12.03 4.23
N GLY A 211 -13.06 12.49 3.22
CA GLY A 211 -11.98 13.46 3.44
C GLY A 211 -10.59 12.81 3.57
N SER A 212 -10.49 11.49 3.64
CA SER A 212 -9.22 10.79 3.41
C SER A 212 -8.81 10.88 1.93
N THR A 213 -7.52 10.71 1.66
CA THR A 213 -6.99 10.81 0.30
C THR A 213 -7.47 9.65 -0.57
N PHE A 214 -7.76 9.94 -1.85
CA PHE A 214 -8.04 8.94 -2.88
C PHE A 214 -7.05 9.08 -4.03
N VAL A 215 -6.76 7.98 -4.69
CA VAL A 215 -5.84 7.91 -5.83
C VAL A 215 -6.49 7.18 -6.99
N LEU A 216 -6.13 7.55 -8.21
CA LEU A 216 -6.61 6.89 -9.41
C LEU A 216 -5.81 5.61 -9.66
N THR A 217 -6.51 4.49 -9.86
CA THR A 217 -5.94 3.19 -10.22
C THR A 217 -6.60 2.66 -11.50
N PRO A 218 -6.07 1.61 -12.15
CA PRO A 218 -6.73 0.96 -13.28
C PRO A 218 -8.18 0.56 -13.03
N ASN A 219 -8.53 0.26 -11.79
CA ASN A 219 -9.88 -0.15 -11.36
C ASN A 219 -10.72 1.00 -10.77
N GLY A 220 -10.33 2.26 -11.00
CA GLY A 220 -11.01 3.46 -10.52
C GLY A 220 -10.34 4.09 -9.29
N LEU A 221 -11.07 5.01 -8.63
CA LEU A 221 -10.59 5.66 -7.41
C LEU A 221 -10.50 4.66 -6.27
N LYS A 222 -9.36 4.63 -5.60
CA LYS A 222 -9.07 3.79 -4.42
C LYS A 222 -8.49 4.65 -3.30
N ASN A 223 -8.67 4.23 -2.06
CA ASN A 223 -7.90 4.77 -0.97
C ASN A 223 -6.46 4.24 -1.06
N PRO A 224 -5.40 5.06 -0.83
CA PRO A 224 -4.01 4.59 -0.84
C PRO A 224 -3.76 3.38 0.05
N HIS A 225 -4.53 3.28 1.14
CA HIS A 225 -4.53 2.14 2.04
C HIS A 225 -4.90 0.80 1.37
N ASP A 226 -5.62 0.83 0.26
CA ASP A 226 -6.07 -0.36 -0.49
C ASP A 226 -5.03 -0.89 -1.49
N ILE A 227 -3.96 -0.15 -1.73
CA ILE A 227 -2.98 -0.45 -2.79
C ILE A 227 -1.57 -0.74 -2.24
N MET A 228 -1.38 -0.61 -0.96
CA MET A 228 -0.15 -0.97 -0.24
C MET A 228 -0.18 -2.44 0.17
#